data_10f3b81e29478e6e3041f246124ec730
#
_entry.id   10f3b81e29478e6e3041f246124ec730
#
_cell.length_a   1.000
_cell.length_b   1.000
_cell.length_c   1.000
_cell.angle_alpha   90.00
_cell.angle_beta   90.00
_cell.angle_gamma   90.00
#
_symmetry.space_group_name_H-M   'P 1'
#
loop_
_entity.id
_entity.type
_entity.pdbx_description
1 polymer ?
#
loop_
_entity_poly.entity_id
_entity_poly.type
_entity_poly.pdbx_seq_one_letter_code
_entity_poly.pdbx_strand_id
1 'polypeptide(L)'
;IIDTTKVNMNELQKKFIDGAIGAYGKEIFSFALTSGNNLDSFATTPQVMKSIAIWINGQVQNYEKTFGEIDMTVPKISSPLQMADLKKPGDKK
;
A
#
# COMPACT_ATOMS: atom_id res chain seq x y z
N ILE A 1 -5.50 -15.13 17.46
CA ILE A 1 -5.59 -14.86 16.03
C ILE A 1 -6.94 -14.30 15.67
N ILE A 2 -6.96 -13.31 14.83
CA ILE A 2 -8.19 -12.65 14.44
C ILE A 2 -8.89 -13.46 13.36
N ASP A 3 -10.19 -13.69 13.55
CA ASP A 3 -10.98 -14.35 12.52
C ASP A 3 -11.47 -13.29 11.55
N THR A 4 -10.76 -13.15 10.43
CA THR A 4 -11.05 -12.09 9.49
C THR A 4 -12.38 -12.25 8.79
N THR A 5 -12.98 -13.45 8.84
CA THR A 5 -14.27 -13.63 8.22
C THR A 5 -15.39 -12.95 9.00
N LYS A 6 -15.10 -12.59 10.24
CA LYS A 6 -16.09 -11.94 11.07
C LYS A 6 -15.86 -10.44 11.22
N VAL A 7 -14.87 -9.90 10.54
CA VAL A 7 -14.57 -8.49 10.64
C VAL A 7 -15.49 -7.69 9.73
N ASN A 8 -16.12 -6.66 10.27
CA ASN A 8 -16.94 -5.76 9.50
C ASN A 8 -16.11 -4.52 9.18
N MET A 9 -15.67 -4.42 7.93
CA MET A 9 -14.80 -3.32 7.52
C MET A 9 -15.43 -1.95 7.75
N ASN A 10 -16.75 -1.87 7.70
CA ASN A 10 -17.40 -0.58 7.87
C ASN A 10 -17.30 -0.07 9.30
N GLU A 11 -17.03 -0.96 10.24
CA GLU A 11 -16.93 -0.58 11.64
C GLU A 11 -15.51 -0.33 12.10
N LEU A 12 -14.54 -0.58 11.26
CA LEU A 12 -13.16 -0.39 11.64
C LEU A 12 -12.74 1.06 11.44
N GLN A 13 -11.98 1.57 12.40
CA GLN A 13 -11.39 2.87 12.27
C GLN A 13 -10.23 2.76 11.31
N LYS A 14 -10.11 3.67 10.38
CA LYS A 14 -9.09 3.58 9.35
C LYS A 14 -8.23 4.81 9.31
N LYS A 15 -6.97 4.62 8.96
CA LYS A 15 -6.06 5.73 8.71
C LYS A 15 -5.90 5.88 7.21
N PHE A 16 -5.77 7.10 6.76
CA PHE A 16 -5.59 7.37 5.35
C PHE A 16 -4.10 7.28 5.03
N ILE A 17 -3.73 6.35 4.16
CA ILE A 17 -2.34 6.13 3.80
C ILE A 17 -1.96 6.98 2.61
N ASP A 18 -0.90 7.75 2.73
CA ASP A 18 -0.45 8.59 1.63
C ASP A 18 0.96 8.25 1.15
N GLY A 19 1.57 7.24 1.70
CA GLY A 19 2.88 6.82 1.21
C GLY A 19 3.36 5.56 1.88
N ALA A 20 4.42 5.01 1.35
CA ALA A 20 4.98 3.77 1.87
C ALA A 20 6.47 3.68 1.54
N ILE A 21 7.21 3.02 2.41
CA ILE A 21 8.60 2.72 2.13
C ILE A 21 8.91 1.36 2.71
N GLY A 22 9.95 0.73 2.26
CA GLY A 22 10.25 -0.59 2.79
C GLY A 22 11.63 -1.06 2.42
N ALA A 23 11.97 -2.18 2.99
CA ALA A 23 13.24 -2.86 2.73
C ALA A 23 13.01 -4.35 2.92
N TYR A 24 13.94 -5.14 2.44
CA TYR A 24 13.82 -6.57 2.62
C TYR A 24 15.16 -7.22 2.88
N GLY A 25 15.12 -8.32 3.59
CA GLY A 25 16.23 -9.22 3.71
C GLY A 25 15.74 -10.58 3.30
N LYS A 26 16.57 -11.57 3.47
CA LYS A 26 16.20 -12.91 3.06
C LYS A 26 15.04 -13.46 3.89
N GLU A 27 15.03 -13.13 5.16
CA GLU A 27 14.06 -13.71 6.08
C GLU A 27 12.87 -12.84 6.39
N ILE A 28 12.99 -11.56 6.20
CA ILE A 28 11.99 -10.63 6.63
C ILE A 28 11.82 -9.47 5.67
N PHE A 29 10.56 -9.07 5.45
CA PHE A 29 10.24 -7.80 4.82
C PHE A 29 9.87 -6.82 5.91
N SER A 30 10.34 -5.59 5.78
CA SER A 30 9.96 -4.51 6.67
C SER A 30 9.40 -3.38 5.84
N PHE A 31 8.31 -2.79 6.29
CA PHE A 31 7.75 -1.69 5.56
C PHE A 31 7.05 -0.74 6.51
N ALA A 32 6.87 0.48 6.07
CA ALA A 32 6.20 1.48 6.87
C ALA A 32 5.24 2.24 5.99
N LEU A 33 4.14 2.66 6.57
CA LEU A 33 3.10 3.38 5.88
C LEU A 33 2.98 4.75 6.54
N THR A 34 2.88 5.78 5.70
CA THR A 34 2.71 7.13 6.23
C THR A 34 1.26 7.54 6.18
N SER A 35 0.86 8.32 7.15
CA SER A 35 -0.48 8.87 7.23
C SER A 35 -0.32 10.28 7.78
N GLY A 36 -0.17 11.25 6.90
CA GLY A 36 0.16 12.60 7.31
C GLY A 36 1.51 12.63 7.99
N ASN A 37 1.54 13.04 9.24
CA ASN A 37 2.78 13.08 10.00
C ASN A 37 3.07 11.81 10.77
N ASN A 38 2.23 10.80 10.64
CA ASN A 38 2.40 9.55 11.36
C ASN A 38 3.07 8.51 10.49
N LEU A 39 3.85 7.67 11.12
CA LEU A 39 4.52 6.58 10.44
C LEU A 39 4.30 5.32 11.23
N ASP A 40 3.71 4.31 10.60
CA ASP A 40 3.50 3.02 11.23
C ASP A 40 4.36 1.99 10.51
N SER A 41 5.09 1.20 11.25
CA SER A 41 6.00 0.23 10.64
C SER A 41 5.61 -1.20 11.00
N PHE A 42 5.93 -2.10 10.09
CA PHE A 42 5.54 -3.48 10.20
C PHE A 42 6.65 -4.37 9.67
N ALA A 43 6.65 -5.60 10.11
CA ALA A 43 7.56 -6.61 9.56
C ALA A 43 6.78 -7.87 9.32
N THR A 44 7.16 -8.62 8.31
CA THR A 44 6.47 -9.87 8.03
C THR A 44 7.40 -10.81 7.26
N THR A 45 6.97 -12.04 7.11
CA THR A 45 7.75 -13.01 6.37
C THR A 45 7.58 -12.80 4.87
N PRO A 46 8.51 -13.30 4.06
CA PRO A 46 8.35 -13.22 2.62
C PRO A 46 7.06 -13.87 2.12
N GLN A 47 6.65 -14.96 2.74
CA GLN A 47 5.45 -15.66 2.32
C GLN A 47 4.20 -14.81 2.56
N VAL A 48 4.12 -14.19 3.72
CA VAL A 48 2.97 -13.34 4.02
C VAL A 48 2.99 -12.11 3.14
N MET A 49 4.17 -11.53 2.92
CA MET A 49 4.26 -10.37 2.04
C MET A 49 3.79 -10.71 0.63
N LYS A 50 4.18 -11.87 0.12
CA LYS A 50 3.76 -12.26 -1.21
C LYS A 50 2.24 -12.45 -1.26
N SER A 51 1.66 -13.02 -0.21
CA SER A 51 0.21 -13.18 -0.16
C SER A 51 -0.51 -11.84 -0.16
N ILE A 52 0.00 -10.90 0.60
CA ILE A 52 -0.59 -9.57 0.64
C ILE A 52 -0.49 -8.91 -0.74
N ALA A 53 0.66 -9.04 -1.37
CA ALA A 53 0.87 -8.42 -2.68
C ALA A 53 -0.09 -8.98 -3.72
N ILE A 54 -0.29 -10.28 -3.70
CA ILE A 54 -1.22 -10.92 -4.62
C ILE A 54 -2.64 -10.42 -4.36
N TRP A 55 -3.02 -10.35 -3.10
CA TRP A 55 -4.36 -9.91 -2.76
C TRP A 55 -4.58 -8.45 -3.18
N ILE A 56 -3.64 -7.58 -2.86
CA ILE A 56 -3.77 -6.17 -3.23
C ILE A 56 -3.86 -6.00 -4.73
N ASN A 57 -3.02 -6.73 -5.46
CA ASN A 57 -3.04 -6.64 -6.91
C ASN A 57 -4.39 -7.08 -7.47
N GLY A 58 -4.96 -8.12 -6.90
CA GLY A 58 -6.29 -8.57 -7.31
C GLY A 58 -7.35 -7.52 -7.04
N GLN A 59 -7.26 -6.81 -5.91
CA GLN A 59 -8.21 -5.76 -5.59
C GLN A 59 -8.10 -4.61 -6.60
N VAL A 60 -6.89 -4.24 -6.97
CA VAL A 60 -6.69 -3.19 -7.95
C VAL A 60 -7.27 -3.59 -9.30
N GLN A 61 -7.04 -4.83 -9.70
CA GLN A 61 -7.59 -5.31 -10.97
C GLN A 61 -9.10 -5.30 -10.97
N ASN A 62 -9.71 -5.70 -9.86
CA ASN A 62 -11.17 -5.70 -9.76
C ASN A 62 -11.73 -4.28 -9.81
N TYR A 63 -11.03 -3.35 -9.15
CA TYR A 63 -11.43 -1.95 -9.21
C TYR A 63 -11.41 -1.45 -10.65
N GLU A 64 -10.33 -1.78 -11.37
CA GLU A 64 -10.18 -1.28 -12.74
C GLU A 64 -11.19 -1.90 -13.69
N LYS A 65 -11.62 -3.12 -13.42
CA LYS A 65 -12.66 -3.72 -14.23
C LYS A 65 -13.99 -3.02 -14.02
N THR A 66 -14.23 -2.52 -12.84
CA THR A 66 -15.50 -1.89 -12.50
C THR A 66 -15.54 -0.42 -12.89
N PHE A 67 -14.47 0.29 -12.66
CA PHE A 67 -14.46 1.74 -12.80
C PHE A 67 -13.53 2.27 -13.87
N GLY A 68 -12.76 1.41 -14.48
CA GLY A 68 -11.79 1.83 -15.49
C GLY A 68 -10.39 1.94 -14.92
N GLU A 69 -9.44 2.04 -15.80
CA GLU A 69 -8.04 2.07 -15.43
C GLU A 69 -7.73 3.27 -14.54
N ILE A 70 -6.94 3.06 -13.51
CA ILE A 70 -6.56 4.14 -12.60
C ILE A 70 -5.60 5.07 -13.31
N ASP A 71 -5.91 6.35 -13.28
CA ASP A 71 -5.10 7.35 -13.94
C ASP A 71 -3.95 7.77 -13.04
N MET A 72 -2.77 7.27 -13.34
CA MET A 72 -1.60 7.52 -12.51
C MET A 72 -0.99 8.89 -12.74
N THR A 73 -1.52 9.65 -13.70
CA THR A 73 -1.02 11.00 -13.94
C THR A 73 -1.71 12.05 -13.07
N VAL A 74 -2.81 11.65 -12.41
CA VAL A 74 -3.53 12.58 -11.56
C VAL A 74 -2.74 12.81 -10.27
N PRO A 75 -2.64 14.03 -9.79
CA PRO A 75 -1.92 14.27 -8.54
C PRO A 75 -2.55 13.53 -7.39
N LYS A 76 -1.71 13.04 -6.52
CA LYS A 76 -2.14 12.33 -5.37
C LYS A 76 -1.89 13.15 -4.16
N ILE A 77 -2.32 12.68 -3.02
CA ILE A 77 -1.99 13.31 -1.77
C ILE A 77 -0.50 13.20 -1.61
N SER A 78 0.15 14.33 -1.45
CA SER A 78 1.58 14.33 -1.44
C SER A 78 2.14 13.95 -0.13
N SER A 79 3.20 13.22 -0.13
CA SER A 79 4.05 13.00 1.02
C SER A 79 5.46 12.99 0.48
N PRO A 80 6.45 13.24 1.29
CA PRO A 80 7.82 13.22 0.80
C PRO A 80 8.20 11.91 0.16
N LEU A 81 7.71 10.83 0.71
CA LEU A 81 8.03 9.53 0.15
C LEU A 81 7.41 9.34 -1.20
N GLN A 82 6.17 9.72 -1.34
CA GLN A 82 5.51 9.57 -2.59
C GLN A 82 6.10 10.47 -3.64
N MET A 83 6.47 11.65 -3.29
CA MET A 83 7.12 12.54 -4.21
C MET A 83 8.43 11.96 -4.71
N ALA A 84 9.18 11.36 -3.83
CA ALA A 84 10.43 10.74 -4.22
C ALA A 84 10.19 9.61 -5.17
N ASP A 85 9.18 8.80 -4.92
CA ASP A 85 8.84 7.72 -5.82
C ASP A 85 8.47 8.22 -7.18
N LEU A 86 7.69 9.24 -7.25
CA LEU A 86 7.28 9.78 -8.51
C LEU A 86 8.42 10.32 -9.31
N LYS A 87 9.44 10.83 -8.65
CA LYS A 87 10.53 11.31 -9.35
C LYS A 87 11.42 10.30 -9.86
N LYS A 88 11.28 9.07 -9.51
CA LYS A 88 12.10 8.11 -10.00
C LYS A 88 11.79 7.80 -11.33
N PRO A 89 11.55 6.70 -11.65
CA PRO A 89 11.44 6.30 -12.99
C PRO A 89 10.36 6.92 -13.72
N GLY A 90 9.32 6.94 -13.23
CA GLY A 90 8.29 7.29 -14.00
C GLY A 90 8.21 8.65 -14.34
N ASP A 91 8.88 9.34 -13.68
CA ASP A 91 8.68 10.57 -13.80
C ASP A 91 9.49 11.26 -14.56
N LYS A 92 10.20 10.69 -15.17
CA LYS A 92 10.95 11.28 -15.90
C LYS A 92 10.23 11.76 -16.88
N LYS A 93 9.46 11.74 -17.02
CA LYS A 93 8.79 12.18 -17.93
C LYS A 93 8.49 13.15 -17.95
#